data_967b97c8e35f00725a7e128c7730260a
#
_entry.id   967b97c8e35f00725a7e128c7730260a
#
_cell.length_a   1.000
_cell.length_b   1.000
_cell.length_c   1.000
_cell.angle_alpha   90.00
_cell.angle_beta   90.00
_cell.angle_gamma   90.00
#
_symmetry.space_group_name_H-M   'P 1'
#
loop_
_entity.id
_entity.type
_entity.pdbx_description
1 polymer ?
#
loop_
_entity_poly.entity_id
_entity_poly.type
_entity_poly.pdbx_seq_one_letter_code
_entity_poly.pdbx_strand_id
1 'polypeptide(L)'
;MGIADHMTCLLRNLYAGQEVTVRTGHGTTDWFQIGKGVRQGCILSPCLFNVYAEYIMRNDGLEEAQAGIKIAGRNINNLRYGTTLMAESEEELKSLLMKVKEESEKVGFKLNIQKTKIMASGPITSWEIDGETVGTVSDFILGGSKITADGDCSHEIKRRLFLGRKVMTNLNSVLKKQRYYFANKGPSSQGYGFSSGHIWM
;
A
#
# COMPACT_ATOMS: atom_id res chain seq x y z
N MET A 1 -6.98 -14.62 15.08
CA MET A 1 -6.31 -13.33 14.91
C MET A 1 -6.27 -12.49 16.20
N GLY A 2 -6.85 -12.96 17.30
CA GLY A 2 -6.77 -12.30 18.63
C GLY A 2 -7.58 -11.00 18.74
N ILE A 3 -8.54 -10.76 17.85
CA ILE A 3 -9.43 -9.60 17.94
C ILE A 3 -10.53 -9.93 18.95
N ALA A 4 -10.74 -9.04 19.92
CA ALA A 4 -11.73 -9.24 20.96
C ALA A 4 -13.16 -9.30 20.38
N ASP A 5 -14.00 -10.18 20.92
CA ASP A 5 -15.35 -10.45 20.40
C ASP A 5 -16.23 -9.21 20.36
N HIS A 6 -16.13 -8.33 21.36
CA HIS A 6 -16.89 -7.08 21.37
C HIS A 6 -16.52 -6.15 20.19
N MET A 7 -15.25 -6.09 19.79
CA MET A 7 -14.81 -5.32 18.63
C MET A 7 -15.32 -5.92 17.32
N THR A 8 -15.32 -7.25 17.24
CA THR A 8 -15.88 -7.98 16.08
C THR A 8 -17.38 -7.72 15.97
N CYS A 9 -18.10 -7.71 17.09
CA CYS A 9 -19.52 -7.39 17.14
C CYS A 9 -19.81 -5.94 16.69
N LEU A 10 -19.03 -4.97 17.19
CA LEU A 10 -19.17 -3.57 16.78
C LEU A 10 -18.92 -3.37 15.29
N LEU A 11 -17.87 -4.00 14.74
CA LEU A 11 -17.58 -3.94 13.30
C LEU A 11 -18.69 -4.59 12.47
N ARG A 12 -19.22 -5.74 12.91
CA ARG A 12 -20.35 -6.40 12.25
C ARG A 12 -21.58 -5.50 12.21
N ASN A 13 -21.90 -4.86 13.32
CA ASN A 13 -23.04 -3.94 13.39
C ASN A 13 -22.81 -2.68 12.53
N LEU A 14 -21.57 -2.18 12.46
CA LEU A 14 -21.22 -1.03 11.64
C LEU A 14 -21.41 -1.30 10.13
N TYR A 15 -21.16 -2.54 9.70
CA TYR A 15 -21.26 -2.94 8.29
C TYR A 15 -22.57 -3.66 7.93
N ALA A 16 -23.39 -4.01 8.92
CA ALA A 16 -24.68 -4.66 8.67
C ALA A 16 -25.69 -3.68 8.08
N GLY A 17 -26.37 -4.11 7.01
CA GLY A 17 -27.48 -3.36 6.42
C GLY A 17 -27.09 -2.00 5.81
N GLN A 18 -25.83 -1.83 5.40
CA GLN A 18 -25.40 -0.58 4.75
C GLN A 18 -26.03 -0.44 3.38
N GLU A 19 -26.61 0.71 3.15
CA GLU A 19 -27.17 1.12 1.86
C GLU A 19 -26.41 2.31 1.31
N VAL A 20 -26.36 2.41 -0.01
CA VAL A 20 -25.68 3.49 -0.71
C VAL A 20 -26.47 3.92 -1.93
N THR A 21 -26.32 5.19 -2.28
CA THR A 21 -26.79 5.75 -3.55
C THR A 21 -25.61 6.43 -4.25
N VAL A 22 -25.58 6.39 -5.56
CA VAL A 22 -24.51 6.98 -6.38
C VAL A 22 -25.05 8.21 -7.10
N ARG A 23 -24.35 9.33 -6.93
CA ARG A 23 -24.66 10.56 -7.67
C ARG A 23 -23.94 10.53 -9.02
N THR A 24 -24.69 10.58 -10.09
CA THR A 24 -24.19 10.65 -11.47
C THR A 24 -24.50 12.03 -12.08
N GLY A 25 -23.95 12.30 -13.26
CA GLY A 25 -24.30 13.51 -14.02
C GLY A 25 -25.77 13.61 -14.43
N HIS A 26 -26.52 12.49 -14.39
CA HIS A 26 -27.93 12.37 -14.77
C HIS A 26 -28.89 12.27 -13.58
N GLY A 27 -28.37 12.34 -12.35
CA GLY A 27 -29.18 12.22 -11.14
C GLY A 27 -28.56 11.27 -10.10
N THR A 28 -29.39 10.88 -9.13
CA THR A 28 -29.01 9.96 -8.05
C THR A 28 -29.70 8.62 -8.28
N THR A 29 -28.99 7.52 -8.12
CA THR A 29 -29.56 6.16 -8.19
C THR A 29 -30.52 5.92 -7.03
N ASP A 30 -31.36 4.89 -7.14
CA ASP A 30 -32.06 4.34 -6.00
C ASP A 30 -31.07 3.78 -4.97
N TRP A 31 -31.54 3.65 -3.74
CA TRP A 31 -30.75 3.04 -2.66
C TRP A 31 -30.57 1.54 -2.92
N PHE A 32 -29.34 1.05 -2.78
CA PHE A 32 -29.04 -0.37 -2.89
C PHE A 32 -28.12 -0.82 -1.77
N GLN A 33 -28.26 -2.07 -1.35
CA GLN A 33 -27.49 -2.63 -0.26
C GLN A 33 -26.07 -3.00 -0.68
N ILE A 34 -25.09 -2.71 0.20
CA ILE A 34 -23.70 -3.12 0.04
C ILE A 34 -23.54 -4.46 0.75
N GLY A 35 -23.31 -5.52 -0.04
CA GLY A 35 -23.11 -6.87 0.50
C GLY A 35 -21.66 -7.22 0.83
N LYS A 36 -20.68 -6.52 0.28
CA LYS A 36 -19.25 -6.85 0.40
C LYS A 36 -18.38 -5.59 0.32
N GLY A 37 -17.18 -5.67 0.93
CA GLY A 37 -16.15 -4.65 0.84
C GLY A 37 -16.09 -3.73 2.04
N VAL A 38 -15.18 -2.77 1.96
CA VAL A 38 -14.96 -1.74 2.99
C VAL A 38 -15.18 -0.35 2.37
N ARG A 39 -15.66 0.58 3.19
CA ARG A 39 -16.02 1.92 2.73
C ARG A 39 -14.78 2.72 2.35
N GLN A 40 -14.71 3.22 1.11
CA GLN A 40 -13.64 4.11 0.66
C GLN A 40 -13.65 5.41 1.48
N GLY A 41 -12.44 5.88 1.89
CA GLY A 41 -12.29 7.09 2.69
C GLY A 41 -12.58 6.91 4.19
N CYS A 42 -13.01 5.74 4.65
CA CYS A 42 -13.16 5.45 6.07
C CYS A 42 -11.80 5.14 6.71
N ILE A 43 -11.52 5.71 7.87
CA ILE A 43 -10.26 5.51 8.61
C ILE A 43 -10.02 4.06 9.00
N LEU A 44 -11.08 3.26 9.19
CA LEU A 44 -10.99 1.83 9.53
C LEU A 44 -10.70 0.94 8.32
N SER A 45 -11.01 1.38 7.11
CA SER A 45 -10.93 0.54 5.91
C SER A 45 -9.52 0.02 5.62
N PRO A 46 -8.44 0.82 5.72
CA PRO A 46 -7.08 0.30 5.57
C PRO A 46 -6.72 -0.77 6.61
N CYS A 47 -7.14 -0.57 7.86
CA CYS A 47 -6.89 -1.54 8.93
C CYS A 47 -7.62 -2.86 8.67
N LEU A 48 -8.89 -2.81 8.27
CA LEU A 48 -9.67 -4.00 7.95
C LEU A 48 -9.11 -4.74 6.73
N PHE A 49 -8.68 -3.99 5.72
CA PHE A 49 -8.02 -4.57 4.56
C PHE A 49 -6.70 -5.27 4.94
N ASN A 50 -5.89 -4.67 5.80
CA ASN A 50 -4.64 -5.27 6.27
C ASN A 50 -4.89 -6.54 7.09
N VAL A 51 -5.91 -6.56 7.98
CA VAL A 51 -6.31 -7.75 8.72
C VAL A 51 -6.75 -8.86 7.77
N TYR A 52 -7.47 -8.51 6.73
CA TYR A 52 -7.91 -9.43 5.70
C TYR A 52 -6.73 -9.97 4.87
N ALA A 53 -5.83 -9.12 4.42
CA ALA A 53 -4.62 -9.53 3.69
C ALA A 53 -3.74 -10.46 4.54
N GLU A 54 -3.60 -10.16 5.84
CA GLU A 54 -2.87 -11.00 6.79
C GLU A 54 -3.55 -12.38 6.97
N TYR A 55 -4.88 -12.43 6.98
CA TYR A 55 -5.62 -13.70 7.06
C TYR A 55 -5.33 -14.59 5.84
N ILE A 56 -5.37 -14.03 4.63
CA ILE A 56 -5.04 -14.78 3.40
C ILE A 56 -3.61 -15.29 3.49
N MET A 57 -2.64 -14.42 3.77
CA MET A 57 -1.23 -14.78 3.78
C MET A 57 -0.87 -15.85 4.82
N ARG A 58 -1.61 -15.92 5.93
CA ARG A 58 -1.42 -17.00 6.94
C ARG A 58 -2.03 -18.32 6.51
N ASN A 59 -3.20 -18.28 5.88
CA ASN A 59 -3.90 -19.52 5.50
C ASN A 59 -3.29 -20.22 4.28
N ASP A 60 -2.57 -19.48 3.44
CA ASP A 60 -1.84 -20.03 2.28
C ASP A 60 -0.68 -20.95 2.64
N GLY A 61 -0.29 -21.01 3.93
CA GLY A 61 0.94 -21.70 4.34
C GLY A 61 2.20 -21.08 3.73
N LEU A 62 2.13 -19.81 3.30
CA LEU A 62 3.28 -19.09 2.74
C LEU A 62 4.40 -18.90 3.75
N GLU A 63 4.06 -18.87 5.06
CA GLU A 63 5.06 -18.79 6.12
C GLU A 63 5.88 -20.08 6.27
N GLU A 64 5.30 -21.24 5.90
CA GLU A 64 5.93 -22.56 5.94
C GLU A 64 6.58 -22.92 4.59
N ALA A 65 6.27 -22.18 3.53
CA ALA A 65 6.85 -22.43 2.21
C ALA A 65 8.35 -22.11 2.24
N GLN A 66 9.16 -23.05 1.76
CA GLN A 66 10.60 -22.81 1.51
C GLN A 66 10.83 -21.84 0.34
N ALA A 67 9.77 -21.43 -0.32
CA ALA A 67 9.71 -20.49 -1.41
C ALA A 67 10.06 -19.06 -0.95
N GLY A 68 10.70 -18.28 -1.80
CA GLY A 68 11.03 -16.88 -1.54
C GLY A 68 12.52 -16.56 -1.68
N ILE A 69 12.85 -15.30 -1.51
CA ILE A 69 14.22 -14.80 -1.60
C ILE A 69 14.89 -14.87 -0.22
N LYS A 70 16.11 -15.38 -0.16
CA LYS A 70 16.90 -15.42 1.08
C LYS A 70 17.56 -14.07 1.36
N ILE A 71 17.12 -13.39 2.41
CA ILE A 71 17.74 -12.15 2.89
C ILE A 71 18.19 -12.36 4.34
N ALA A 72 19.48 -12.20 4.59
CA ALA A 72 20.09 -12.36 5.92
C ALA A 72 19.70 -13.70 6.61
N GLY A 73 19.65 -14.79 5.84
CA GLY A 73 19.34 -16.13 6.34
C GLY A 73 17.83 -16.40 6.57
N ARG A 74 16.97 -15.45 6.25
CA ARG A 74 15.51 -15.60 6.33
C ARG A 74 14.90 -15.68 4.94
N ASN A 75 13.96 -16.60 4.73
CA ASN A 75 13.16 -16.64 3.52
C ASN A 75 12.10 -15.54 3.59
N ILE A 76 12.08 -14.70 2.56
CA ILE A 76 11.07 -13.65 2.37
C ILE A 76 10.34 -13.94 1.06
N ASN A 77 9.09 -14.34 1.16
CA ASN A 77 8.23 -14.65 0.01
C ASN A 77 7.12 -13.61 -0.23
N ASN A 78 6.89 -12.74 0.74
CA ASN A 78 5.94 -11.63 0.61
C ASN A 78 6.42 -10.41 1.40
N LEU A 79 6.00 -9.22 1.00
CA LEU A 79 6.33 -7.97 1.68
C LEU A 79 5.18 -7.40 2.51
N ARG A 80 4.08 -8.13 2.70
CA ARG A 80 2.90 -7.68 3.47
C ARG A 80 2.45 -6.23 3.17
N TYR A 81 2.87 -5.70 2.04
CA TYR A 81 2.47 -4.39 1.53
C TYR A 81 1.69 -4.60 0.24
N GLY A 82 0.36 -4.56 0.35
CA GLY A 82 -0.48 -5.09 -0.70
C GLY A 82 -0.23 -6.60 -0.86
N THR A 83 -0.48 -7.13 -2.04
CA THR A 83 -0.18 -8.52 -2.37
C THR A 83 1.12 -8.58 -3.18
N THR A 84 2.27 -8.36 -2.53
CA THR A 84 3.57 -8.44 -3.18
C THR A 84 4.21 -9.77 -2.85
N LEU A 85 4.44 -10.59 -3.87
CA LEU A 85 5.09 -11.90 -3.77
C LEU A 85 6.51 -11.82 -4.32
N MET A 86 7.41 -12.61 -3.75
CA MET A 86 8.81 -12.71 -4.18
C MET A 86 9.23 -14.18 -4.23
N ALA A 87 9.99 -14.55 -5.26
CA ALA A 87 10.52 -15.88 -5.43
C ALA A 87 11.85 -15.84 -6.20
N GLU A 88 12.65 -16.88 -6.09
CA GLU A 88 13.92 -17.03 -6.83
C GLU A 88 13.69 -17.58 -8.25
N SER A 89 12.58 -18.27 -8.51
CA SER A 89 12.22 -18.81 -9.83
C SER A 89 10.83 -18.41 -10.30
N GLU A 90 10.62 -18.52 -11.61
CA GLU A 90 9.34 -18.23 -12.25
C GLU A 90 8.26 -19.23 -11.82
N GLU A 91 8.58 -20.53 -11.75
CA GLU A 91 7.67 -21.59 -11.32
C GLU A 91 7.23 -21.42 -9.87
N GLU A 92 8.17 -21.06 -9.02
CA GLU A 92 7.91 -20.79 -7.61
C GLU A 92 6.98 -19.59 -7.45
N LEU A 93 7.24 -18.48 -8.15
CA LEU A 93 6.37 -17.30 -8.12
C LEU A 93 4.97 -17.61 -8.62
N LYS A 94 4.86 -18.41 -9.68
CA LYS A 94 3.57 -18.87 -10.22
C LYS A 94 2.80 -19.71 -9.21
N SER A 95 3.47 -20.65 -8.54
CA SER A 95 2.87 -21.46 -7.47
C SER A 95 2.34 -20.61 -6.32
N LEU A 96 3.14 -19.64 -5.83
CA LEU A 96 2.74 -18.73 -4.77
C LEU A 96 1.53 -17.88 -5.19
N LEU A 97 1.54 -17.35 -6.41
CA LEU A 97 0.45 -16.54 -6.93
C LEU A 97 -0.85 -17.32 -7.04
N MET A 98 -0.80 -18.57 -7.50
CA MET A 98 -1.98 -19.43 -7.60
C MET A 98 -2.58 -19.74 -6.23
N LYS A 99 -1.75 -20.01 -5.22
CA LYS A 99 -2.22 -20.19 -3.83
C LYS A 99 -2.95 -18.95 -3.31
N VAL A 100 -2.32 -17.77 -3.44
CA VAL A 100 -2.94 -16.50 -3.02
C VAL A 100 -4.26 -16.26 -3.76
N LYS A 101 -4.32 -16.58 -5.05
CA LYS A 101 -5.54 -16.48 -5.85
C LYS A 101 -6.64 -17.37 -5.28
N GLU A 102 -6.37 -18.66 -5.06
CA GLU A 102 -7.32 -19.62 -4.51
C GLU A 102 -7.89 -19.18 -3.15
N GLU A 103 -7.03 -18.78 -2.22
CA GLU A 103 -7.46 -18.31 -0.91
C GLU A 103 -8.27 -16.99 -0.99
N SER A 104 -7.86 -16.10 -1.88
CA SER A 104 -8.62 -14.86 -2.13
C SER A 104 -10.02 -15.16 -2.67
N GLU A 105 -10.15 -16.13 -3.58
CA GLU A 105 -11.44 -16.54 -4.15
C GLU A 105 -12.37 -17.18 -3.12
N LYS A 106 -11.84 -17.99 -2.18
CA LYS A 106 -12.64 -18.58 -1.08
C LYS A 106 -13.35 -17.52 -0.23
N VAL A 107 -12.75 -16.35 -0.09
CA VAL A 107 -13.33 -15.22 0.66
C VAL A 107 -14.01 -14.19 -0.23
N GLY A 108 -14.17 -14.52 -1.52
CA GLY A 108 -14.97 -13.73 -2.48
C GLY A 108 -14.24 -12.56 -3.14
N PHE A 109 -12.89 -12.56 -3.13
CA PHE A 109 -12.10 -11.59 -3.88
C PHE A 109 -11.50 -12.23 -5.12
N LYS A 110 -11.41 -11.46 -6.19
CA LYS A 110 -10.79 -11.88 -7.44
C LYS A 110 -9.50 -11.11 -7.66
N LEU A 111 -8.48 -11.82 -8.13
CA LEU A 111 -7.23 -11.20 -8.57
C LEU A 111 -7.51 -10.26 -9.76
N ASN A 112 -7.04 -9.03 -9.67
CA ASN A 112 -7.14 -8.10 -10.79
C ASN A 112 -5.90 -8.25 -11.68
N ILE A 113 -6.01 -9.05 -12.73
CA ILE A 113 -4.89 -9.42 -13.62
C ILE A 113 -4.32 -8.20 -14.33
N GLN A 114 -5.16 -7.25 -14.75
CA GLN A 114 -4.71 -6.02 -15.41
C GLN A 114 -3.83 -5.14 -14.51
N LYS A 115 -4.09 -5.15 -13.20
CA LYS A 115 -3.28 -4.43 -12.20
C LYS A 115 -2.11 -5.23 -11.68
N THR A 116 -2.11 -6.55 -11.86
CA THR A 116 -1.02 -7.42 -11.47
C THR A 116 0.16 -7.20 -12.42
N LYS A 117 1.35 -7.02 -11.89
CA LYS A 117 2.57 -6.80 -12.66
C LYS A 117 3.66 -7.72 -12.15
N ILE A 118 4.48 -8.19 -13.08
CA ILE A 118 5.63 -9.05 -12.79
C ILE A 118 6.90 -8.27 -13.14
N MET A 119 7.88 -8.36 -12.27
CA MET A 119 9.22 -7.84 -12.49
C MET A 119 10.23 -8.95 -12.23
N ALA A 120 11.19 -9.11 -13.11
CA ALA A 120 12.26 -10.07 -12.95
C ALA A 120 13.61 -9.44 -13.33
N SER A 121 14.69 -9.92 -12.73
CA SER A 121 16.06 -9.50 -13.07
C SER A 121 16.61 -10.14 -14.35
N GLY A 122 15.90 -11.11 -14.92
CA GLY A 122 16.23 -11.81 -16.16
C GLY A 122 15.08 -11.81 -17.16
N PRO A 123 15.27 -12.45 -18.33
CA PRO A 123 14.21 -12.61 -19.30
C PRO A 123 13.08 -13.44 -18.67
N ILE A 124 11.86 -12.95 -18.76
CA ILE A 124 10.66 -13.63 -18.27
C ILE A 124 9.76 -13.95 -19.46
N THR A 125 9.18 -15.14 -19.45
CA THR A 125 8.17 -15.53 -20.43
C THR A 125 6.86 -14.80 -20.16
N SER A 126 6.01 -14.69 -21.18
CA SER A 126 4.67 -14.13 -20.99
C SER A 126 3.85 -15.04 -20.07
N TRP A 127 3.27 -14.48 -19.02
CA TRP A 127 2.40 -15.22 -18.11
C TRP A 127 0.95 -15.00 -18.46
N GLU A 128 0.20 -16.11 -18.42
CA GLU A 128 -1.25 -16.05 -18.56
C GLU A 128 -1.90 -16.62 -17.29
N ILE A 129 -2.92 -15.90 -16.81
CA ILE A 129 -3.76 -16.30 -15.69
C ILE A 129 -5.20 -16.17 -16.16
N ASP A 130 -5.95 -17.27 -16.13
CA ASP A 130 -7.34 -17.32 -16.58
C ASP A 130 -7.54 -16.84 -18.05
N GLY A 131 -6.55 -17.06 -18.91
CA GLY A 131 -6.57 -16.61 -20.30
C GLY A 131 -6.22 -15.13 -20.52
N GLU A 132 -5.87 -14.39 -19.48
CA GLU A 132 -5.39 -13.01 -19.55
C GLU A 132 -3.89 -12.94 -19.34
N THR A 133 -3.20 -12.16 -20.17
CA THR A 133 -1.75 -11.96 -20.05
C THR A 133 -1.40 -11.00 -18.93
N VAL A 134 -0.51 -11.41 -18.03
CA VAL A 134 0.02 -10.56 -16.98
C VAL A 134 1.13 -9.66 -17.52
N GLY A 135 1.01 -8.36 -17.30
CA GLY A 135 1.99 -7.39 -17.78
C GLY A 135 3.32 -7.48 -17.05
N THR A 136 4.42 -7.47 -17.80
CA THR A 136 5.78 -7.35 -17.26
C THR A 136 6.21 -5.89 -17.18
N VAL A 137 6.99 -5.53 -16.16
CA VAL A 137 7.51 -4.18 -15.96
C VAL A 137 9.00 -4.22 -15.60
N SER A 138 9.74 -3.21 -16.02
CA SER A 138 11.16 -3.03 -15.66
C SER A 138 11.35 -2.32 -14.33
N ASP A 139 10.33 -1.60 -13.88
CA ASP A 139 10.35 -0.88 -12.61
C ASP A 139 8.95 -0.71 -12.04
N PHE A 140 8.85 -0.49 -10.73
CA PHE A 140 7.59 -0.13 -10.05
C PHE A 140 7.87 0.66 -8.77
N ILE A 141 6.83 1.30 -8.23
CA ILE A 141 6.93 2.05 -6.99
C ILE A 141 6.28 1.24 -5.86
N LEU A 142 7.10 0.78 -4.91
CA LEU A 142 6.66 0.08 -3.72
C LEU A 142 6.94 0.93 -2.47
N GLY A 143 5.89 1.20 -1.68
CA GLY A 143 6.04 2.00 -0.46
C GLY A 143 6.64 3.40 -0.70
N GLY A 144 6.44 3.97 -1.88
CA GLY A 144 7.02 5.25 -2.28
C GLY A 144 8.46 5.18 -2.79
N SER A 145 9.09 4.01 -2.84
CA SER A 145 10.43 3.79 -3.42
C SER A 145 10.34 3.16 -4.79
N LYS A 146 11.10 3.67 -5.75
CA LYS A 146 11.23 3.09 -7.08
C LYS A 146 12.20 1.90 -7.03
N ILE A 147 11.71 0.72 -7.40
CA ILE A 147 12.49 -0.51 -7.51
C ILE A 147 12.62 -0.84 -9.00
N THR A 148 13.79 -1.22 -9.43
CA THR A 148 14.13 -1.56 -10.82
C THR A 148 14.57 -3.02 -10.92
N ALA A 149 14.31 -3.64 -12.06
CA ALA A 149 14.63 -5.05 -12.30
C ALA A 149 16.14 -5.36 -12.28
N ASP A 150 16.98 -4.36 -12.64
CA ASP A 150 18.44 -4.43 -12.60
C ASP A 150 19.04 -4.20 -11.21
N GLY A 151 18.20 -3.82 -10.21
CA GLY A 151 18.65 -3.51 -8.86
C GLY A 151 19.37 -2.16 -8.72
N ASP A 152 19.45 -1.34 -9.79
CA ASP A 152 20.10 -0.03 -9.70
C ASP A 152 19.28 0.99 -8.93
N CYS A 153 19.75 1.35 -7.75
CA CYS A 153 19.11 2.35 -6.90
C CYS A 153 19.42 3.80 -7.28
N SER A 154 20.32 4.05 -8.25
CA SER A 154 20.77 5.40 -8.62
C SER A 154 19.62 6.31 -9.04
N HIS A 155 18.66 5.75 -9.76
CA HIS A 155 17.46 6.48 -10.19
C HIS A 155 16.58 6.89 -9.01
N GLU A 156 16.42 6.02 -8.01
CA GLU A 156 15.63 6.33 -6.82
C GLU A 156 16.34 7.38 -5.96
N ILE A 157 17.65 7.27 -5.79
CA ILE A 157 18.44 8.27 -5.05
C ILE A 157 18.28 9.65 -5.70
N LYS A 158 18.45 9.75 -7.02
CA LYS A 158 18.27 11.00 -7.77
C LYS A 158 16.85 11.54 -7.62
N ARG A 159 15.84 10.68 -7.73
CA ARG A 159 14.42 11.04 -7.55
C ARG A 159 14.17 11.61 -6.17
N ARG A 160 14.65 10.96 -5.10
CA ARG A 160 14.48 11.44 -3.72
C ARG A 160 15.21 12.74 -3.45
N LEU A 161 16.41 12.90 -3.97
CA LEU A 161 17.14 14.16 -3.88
C LEU A 161 16.39 15.30 -4.57
N PHE A 162 15.82 15.03 -5.76
CA PHE A 162 15.00 16.01 -6.47
C PHE A 162 13.74 16.40 -5.68
N LEU A 163 13.01 15.41 -5.14
CA LEU A 163 11.83 15.65 -4.32
C LEU A 163 12.18 16.45 -3.04
N GLY A 164 13.27 16.08 -2.37
CA GLY A 164 13.76 16.81 -1.19
C GLY A 164 14.10 18.27 -1.51
N ARG A 165 14.80 18.52 -2.63
CA ARG A 165 15.09 19.88 -3.09
C ARG A 165 13.82 20.65 -3.39
N LYS A 166 12.83 20.04 -4.03
CA LYS A 166 11.54 20.69 -4.34
C LYS A 166 10.79 21.07 -3.05
N VAL A 167 10.75 20.18 -2.06
CA VAL A 167 10.14 20.47 -0.75
C VAL A 167 10.89 21.60 -0.06
N MET A 168 12.22 21.56 -0.01
CA MET A 168 13.04 22.62 0.60
C MET A 168 12.86 23.97 -0.10
N THR A 169 12.73 23.99 -1.42
CA THR A 169 12.47 25.24 -2.17
C THR A 169 11.12 25.83 -1.81
N ASN A 170 10.08 25.00 -1.72
CA ASN A 170 8.75 25.43 -1.30
C ASN A 170 8.75 25.91 0.16
N LEU A 171 9.44 25.22 1.06
CA LEU A 171 9.58 25.60 2.46
C LEU A 171 10.34 26.93 2.61
N ASN A 172 11.37 27.16 1.80
CA ASN A 172 12.17 28.38 1.80
C ASN A 172 11.33 29.64 1.50
N SER A 173 10.32 29.52 0.64
CA SER A 173 9.38 30.61 0.36
C SER A 173 8.53 30.99 1.59
N VAL A 174 8.12 29.98 2.36
CA VAL A 174 7.36 30.16 3.61
C VAL A 174 8.25 30.72 4.72
N LEU A 175 9.44 30.17 4.89
CA LEU A 175 10.41 30.59 5.90
C LEU A 175 10.90 32.04 5.67
N LYS A 176 11.09 32.44 4.40
CA LYS A 176 11.44 33.82 4.06
C LYS A 176 10.31 34.80 4.40
N LYS A 177 9.04 34.42 4.15
CA LYS A 177 7.89 35.24 4.53
C LYS A 177 7.78 35.37 6.06
N GLN A 178 8.00 34.29 6.78
CA GLN A 178 7.94 34.30 8.25
C GLN A 178 9.08 35.12 8.87
N ARG A 179 10.30 35.02 8.31
CA ARG A 179 11.45 35.82 8.75
C ARG A 179 11.22 37.32 8.50
N TYR A 180 10.60 37.69 7.38
CA TYR A 180 10.21 39.06 7.09
C TYR A 180 9.16 39.59 8.07
N TYR A 181 8.19 38.76 8.47
CA TYR A 181 7.17 39.10 9.45
C TYR A 181 7.74 39.35 10.84
N PHE A 182 8.70 38.54 11.29
CA PHE A 182 9.38 38.71 12.58
C PHE A 182 10.39 39.89 12.59
N ALA A 183 11.05 40.14 11.47
CA ALA A 183 11.99 41.24 11.37
C ALA A 183 11.28 42.63 11.38
N ASN A 184 10.05 42.71 10.94
CA ASN A 184 9.25 43.91 10.90
C ASN A 184 8.35 44.14 12.14
N LYS A 185 8.27 43.19 13.07
CA LYS A 185 7.70 43.41 14.40
C LYS A 185 8.80 43.96 15.30
N GLY A 186 8.79 45.29 15.50
CA GLY A 186 9.67 45.91 16.49
C GLY A 186 9.55 45.27 17.88
N PRO A 187 10.46 45.57 18.82
CA PRO A 187 10.54 44.92 20.11
C PRO A 187 9.39 45.34 21.02
N SER A 188 8.24 44.72 20.82
CA SER A 188 7.10 44.78 21.74
C SER A 188 6.30 43.50 21.65
N SER A 189 6.66 42.57 22.49
CA SER A 189 5.80 41.72 23.31
C SER A 189 6.52 40.43 23.73
N GLN A 190 6.55 40.29 25.01
CA GLN A 190 6.88 39.17 25.88
C GLN A 190 6.91 37.76 25.22
N GLY A 191 8.02 37.05 25.55
CA GLY A 191 8.30 35.73 25.08
C GLY A 191 7.22 34.72 25.40
N TYR A 192 6.83 33.98 24.39
CA TYR A 192 6.37 32.63 24.53
C TYR A 192 7.55 31.72 24.20
N GLY A 193 8.10 31.09 25.25
CA GLY A 193 9.12 30.08 25.10
C GLY A 193 8.54 28.88 24.36
N PHE A 194 9.06 28.60 23.17
CA PHE A 194 8.87 27.31 22.54
C PHE A 194 9.80 26.32 23.21
N SER A 195 9.23 25.41 24.00
CA SER A 195 9.87 24.21 24.46
C SER A 195 10.31 23.38 23.24
N SER A 196 11.59 23.04 23.19
CA SER A 196 12.17 22.19 22.15
C SER A 196 11.57 20.79 22.22
N GLY A 197 10.53 20.55 21.45
CA GLY A 197 9.98 19.23 21.19
C GLY A 197 10.73 18.59 20.03
N HIS A 198 11.35 17.43 20.31
CA HIS A 198 12.02 16.62 19.30
C HIS A 198 11.10 16.24 18.16
N ILE A 199 11.45 16.64 16.95
CA ILE A 199 10.81 16.14 15.72
C ILE A 199 11.60 14.90 15.31
N TRP A 200 10.96 13.74 15.39
CA TRP A 200 11.46 12.51 14.79
C TRP A 200 11.03 12.48 13.32
N MET A 201 12.02 12.29 12.44
CA MET A 201 11.77 11.94 11.04
C MET A 201 11.55 10.43 10.90
#